data_b7fc9063ff8dd84bb43910f396c49177
#
_entry.id   b7fc9063ff8dd84bb43910f396c49177
#
_cell.length_a   1.000
_cell.length_b   1.000
_cell.length_c   1.000
_cell.angle_alpha   90.00
_cell.angle_beta   90.00
_cell.angle_gamma   90.00
#
_symmetry.space_group_name_H-M   'P 1'
#
loop_
_entity.id
_entity.type
_entity.pdbx_description
1 polymer ?
#
loop_
_entity_poly.entity_id
_entity_poly.type
_entity_poly.pdbx_seq_one_letter_code
_entity_poly.pdbx_strand_id
1 'polypeptide(L)'
;MSVTTVRTSDQPIENATIVAEEMARWLRDIDGFEGFLMLSQEGRTLGLTFWESRDVAERHRVARMQFRDRMASVANVQVENTAEFEVTYAELGRRLAELSR
;
A
#
# COMPACT_ATOMS: atom_id res chain seq x y z
N MET A 1 -13.35 7.03 4.54
CA MET A 1 -12.02 6.66 4.03
C MET A 1 -11.86 5.15 4.07
N SER A 2 -11.37 4.60 2.98
CA SER A 2 -11.18 3.16 2.83
C SER A 2 -9.69 2.85 2.81
N VAL A 3 -9.29 1.70 3.35
CA VAL A 3 -7.91 1.25 3.33
C VAL A 3 -7.85 -0.16 2.72
N THR A 4 -6.95 -0.32 1.76
CA THR A 4 -6.66 -1.61 1.16
C THR A 4 -5.31 -2.08 1.68
N THR A 5 -5.26 -3.31 2.18
CA THR A 5 -4.02 -3.88 2.72
C THR A 5 -3.54 -5.01 1.84
N VAL A 6 -2.22 -5.11 1.67
CA VAL A 6 -1.58 -6.20 0.96
C VAL A 6 -0.49 -6.77 1.84
N ARG A 7 -0.55 -8.07 2.11
CA ARG A 7 0.49 -8.76 2.87
C ARG A 7 1.32 -9.62 1.94
N THR A 8 2.64 -9.50 2.02
CA THR A 8 3.57 -10.27 1.21
C THR A 8 4.53 -11.05 2.09
N SER A 9 5.16 -12.07 1.51
CA SER A 9 6.19 -12.86 2.17
C SER A 9 7.50 -12.73 1.40
N ASP A 10 8.59 -13.15 2.03
CA ASP A 10 9.92 -13.30 1.42
C ASP A 10 10.57 -12.01 0.91
N GLN A 11 10.10 -10.86 1.40
CA GLN A 11 10.68 -9.58 0.98
C GLN A 11 11.74 -9.10 1.98
N PRO A 12 12.99 -8.90 1.54
CA PRO A 12 14.01 -8.27 2.39
C PRO A 12 13.64 -6.83 2.73
N ILE A 13 13.90 -6.40 3.95
CA ILE A 13 13.56 -5.05 4.41
C ILE A 13 14.26 -3.99 3.58
N GLU A 14 15.51 -4.23 3.18
CA GLU A 14 16.29 -3.28 2.38
C GLU A 14 15.69 -3.02 1.00
N ASN A 15 14.87 -3.92 0.47
CA ASN A 15 14.20 -3.74 -0.82
C ASN A 15 12.84 -3.07 -0.67
N ALA A 16 12.27 -3.04 0.54
CA ALA A 16 10.92 -2.51 0.77
C ALA A 16 10.81 -1.05 0.37
N THR A 17 11.82 -0.25 0.68
CA THR A 17 11.80 1.18 0.36
C THR A 17 11.76 1.42 -1.15
N ILE A 18 12.53 0.64 -1.91
CA ILE A 18 12.57 0.77 -3.37
C ILE A 18 11.20 0.46 -3.96
N VAL A 19 10.59 -0.64 -3.51
CA VAL A 19 9.25 -1.04 -3.95
C VAL A 19 8.22 0.02 -3.56
N ALA A 20 8.32 0.53 -2.33
CA ALA A 20 7.40 1.56 -1.84
C ALA A 20 7.45 2.84 -2.68
N GLU A 21 8.65 3.26 -3.06
CA GLU A 21 8.83 4.46 -3.88
C GLU A 21 8.19 4.30 -5.25
N GLU A 22 8.33 3.14 -5.88
CA GLU A 22 7.69 2.85 -7.16
C GLU A 22 6.18 2.82 -7.04
N MET A 23 5.65 2.18 -6.00
CA MET A 23 4.21 2.14 -5.75
C MET A 23 3.65 3.53 -5.49
N ALA A 24 4.32 4.32 -4.66
CA ALA A 24 3.87 5.67 -4.34
C ALA A 24 3.84 6.56 -5.58
N ARG A 25 4.82 6.40 -6.47
CA ARG A 25 4.89 7.18 -7.71
C ARG A 25 3.67 6.93 -8.58
N TRP A 26 3.25 5.69 -8.69
CA TRP A 26 2.07 5.32 -9.47
C TRP A 26 0.77 5.71 -8.77
N LEU A 27 0.66 5.43 -7.48
CA LEU A 27 -0.56 5.67 -6.71
C LEU A 27 -0.89 7.16 -6.59
N ARG A 28 0.15 7.99 -6.51
CA ARG A 28 0.01 9.44 -6.32
C ARG A 28 -0.87 10.09 -7.37
N ASP A 29 -0.86 9.56 -8.59
CA ASP A 29 -1.60 10.13 -9.71
C ASP A 29 -3.02 9.61 -9.82
N ILE A 30 -3.43 8.68 -8.96
CA ILE A 30 -4.79 8.16 -8.97
C ILE A 30 -5.70 9.11 -8.19
N ASP A 31 -6.79 9.52 -8.83
CA ASP A 31 -7.76 10.41 -8.24
C ASP A 31 -8.41 9.74 -7.02
N GLY A 32 -8.42 10.45 -5.88
CA GLY A 32 -8.98 9.92 -4.64
C GLY A 32 -7.99 9.14 -3.77
N PHE A 33 -6.73 9.06 -4.19
CA PHE A 33 -5.67 8.49 -3.37
C PHE A 33 -5.36 9.42 -2.20
N GLU A 34 -5.31 8.87 -0.98
CA GLU A 34 -5.10 9.65 0.24
C GLU A 34 -3.79 9.35 0.96
N GLY A 35 -3.18 8.22 0.69
CA GLY A 35 -1.92 7.91 1.35
C GLY A 35 -1.51 6.45 1.20
N PHE A 36 -0.25 6.22 1.53
CA PHE A 36 0.35 4.88 1.45
C PHE A 36 1.34 4.70 2.59
N LEU A 37 1.22 3.58 3.30
CA LEU A 37 2.16 3.18 4.34
C LEU A 37 2.66 1.79 4.03
N MET A 38 3.94 1.56 4.28
CA MET A 38 4.52 0.23 4.17
C MET A 38 5.14 -0.13 5.52
N LEU A 39 4.71 -1.26 6.05
CA LEU A 39 5.20 -1.79 7.31
C LEU A 39 5.97 -3.06 7.03
N SER A 40 7.21 -3.13 7.48
CA SER A 40 8.07 -4.25 7.16
C SER A 40 8.60 -4.93 8.40
N GLN A 41 8.62 -6.25 8.32
CA GLN A 41 9.21 -7.13 9.29
C GLN A 41 10.05 -8.13 8.51
N GLU A 42 11.06 -8.71 9.09
CA GLU A 42 11.90 -9.65 8.37
C GLU A 42 11.06 -10.76 7.72
N GLY A 43 11.20 -10.91 6.41
CA GLY A 43 10.47 -11.90 5.64
C GLY A 43 9.02 -11.55 5.32
N ARG A 44 8.54 -10.36 5.73
CA ARG A 44 7.13 -10.02 5.55
C ARG A 44 6.93 -8.52 5.45
N THR A 45 6.05 -8.10 4.54
CA THR A 45 5.70 -6.69 4.36
C THR A 45 4.20 -6.53 4.26
N LEU A 46 3.69 -5.47 4.87
CA LEU A 46 2.29 -5.09 4.82
C LEU A 46 2.18 -3.70 4.20
N GLY A 47 1.51 -3.61 3.06
CA GLY A 47 1.24 -2.33 2.41
C GLY A 47 -0.19 -1.89 2.66
N LEU A 48 -0.38 -0.63 3.05
CA LEU A 48 -1.70 -0.05 3.29
C LEU A 48 -1.87 1.14 2.36
N THR A 49 -2.90 1.09 1.50
CA THR A 49 -3.27 2.21 0.64
C THR A 49 -4.59 2.80 1.11
N PHE A 50 -4.60 4.12 1.26
CA PHE A 50 -5.76 4.86 1.79
C PHE A 50 -6.46 5.59 0.66
N TRP A 51 -7.78 5.48 0.62
CA TRP A 51 -8.64 6.04 -0.43
C TRP A 51 -9.72 6.90 0.18
N GLU A 52 -10.12 7.92 -0.55
CA GLU A 52 -11.18 8.85 -0.11
C GLU A 52 -12.44 8.11 0.31
N SER A 53 -12.83 7.08 -0.47
CA SER A 53 -14.02 6.28 -0.18
C SER A 53 -13.85 4.87 -0.72
N ARG A 54 -14.76 3.98 -0.31
CA ARG A 54 -14.83 2.63 -0.85
C ARG A 54 -15.10 2.65 -2.35
N ASP A 55 -15.95 3.56 -2.81
CA ASP A 55 -16.30 3.66 -4.23
C ASP A 55 -15.08 4.01 -5.08
N VAL A 56 -14.25 4.92 -4.59
CA VAL A 56 -12.99 5.28 -5.27
C VAL A 56 -12.06 4.07 -5.31
N ALA A 57 -11.90 3.37 -4.19
CA ALA A 57 -11.06 2.18 -4.13
C ALA A 57 -11.52 1.10 -5.12
N GLU A 58 -12.82 0.87 -5.22
CA GLU A 58 -13.39 -0.10 -6.14
C GLU A 58 -13.22 0.32 -7.61
N ARG A 59 -13.37 1.61 -7.89
CA ARG A 59 -13.24 2.14 -9.26
C ARG A 59 -11.87 1.79 -9.86
N HIS A 60 -10.84 1.80 -9.05
CA HIS A 60 -9.47 1.56 -9.51
C HIS A 60 -8.97 0.15 -9.18
N ARG A 61 -9.86 -0.74 -8.76
CA ARG A 61 -9.48 -2.05 -8.24
C ARG A 61 -8.70 -2.89 -9.25
N VAL A 62 -9.17 -2.96 -10.50
CA VAL A 62 -8.52 -3.80 -11.51
C VAL A 62 -7.10 -3.30 -11.77
N ALA A 63 -6.94 -2.00 -11.97
CA ALA A 63 -5.63 -1.41 -12.22
C ALA A 63 -4.70 -1.62 -11.03
N ARG A 64 -5.22 -1.47 -9.80
CA ARG A 64 -4.43 -1.68 -8.57
C ARG A 64 -3.95 -3.12 -8.45
N MET A 65 -4.83 -4.08 -8.75
CA MET A 65 -4.46 -5.50 -8.66
C MET A 65 -3.41 -5.86 -9.71
N GLN A 66 -3.54 -5.34 -10.92
CA GLN A 66 -2.55 -5.56 -11.97
C GLN A 66 -1.19 -4.98 -11.58
N PHE A 67 -1.19 -3.78 -11.03
CA PHE A 67 0.05 -3.15 -10.59
C PHE A 67 0.68 -3.91 -9.41
N ARG A 68 -0.14 -4.33 -8.47
CA ARG A 68 0.31 -5.14 -7.32
C ARG A 68 1.01 -6.41 -7.81
N ASP A 69 0.39 -7.12 -8.75
CA ASP A 69 0.94 -8.38 -9.24
C ASP A 69 2.26 -8.14 -9.99
N ARG A 70 2.33 -7.04 -10.75
CA ARG A 70 3.56 -6.67 -11.45
C ARG A 70 4.69 -6.36 -10.46
N MET A 71 4.40 -5.59 -9.42
CA MET A 71 5.41 -5.23 -8.42
C MET A 71 5.85 -6.45 -7.61
N ALA A 72 4.93 -7.35 -7.29
CA ALA A 72 5.27 -8.59 -6.61
C ALA A 72 6.21 -9.44 -7.45
N SER A 73 5.96 -9.52 -8.75
CA SER A 73 6.81 -10.27 -9.67
C SER A 73 8.21 -9.66 -9.76
N VAL A 74 8.29 -8.34 -9.90
CA VAL A 74 9.57 -7.62 -9.97
C VAL A 74 10.38 -7.81 -8.69
N ALA A 75 9.72 -7.73 -7.55
CA ALA A 75 10.37 -7.88 -6.24
C ALA A 75 10.64 -9.35 -5.88
N ASN A 76 10.12 -10.28 -6.67
CA ASN A 76 10.23 -11.72 -6.41
C ASN A 76 9.67 -12.09 -5.03
N VAL A 77 8.48 -11.56 -4.73
CA VAL A 77 7.77 -11.85 -3.49
C VAL A 77 6.42 -12.46 -3.81
N GLN A 78 5.86 -13.15 -2.83
CA GLN A 78 4.55 -13.77 -2.95
C GLN A 78 3.52 -12.95 -2.20
N VAL A 79 2.42 -12.61 -2.86
CA VAL A 79 1.30 -11.92 -2.21
C VAL A 79 0.49 -12.95 -1.44
N GLU A 80 0.43 -12.80 -0.12
CA GLU A 80 -0.30 -13.72 0.75
C GLU A 80 -1.78 -13.38 0.83
N ASN A 81 -2.09 -12.08 0.95
CA ASN A 81 -3.46 -11.65 1.20
C ASN A 81 -3.67 -10.20 0.80
N THR A 82 -4.87 -9.90 0.34
CA THR A 82 -5.32 -8.54 0.09
C THR A 82 -6.71 -8.39 0.73
N ALA A 83 -6.89 -7.34 1.52
CA ALA A 83 -8.15 -7.10 2.22
C ALA A 83 -8.48 -5.62 2.22
N GLU A 84 -9.77 -5.31 2.34
CA GLU A 84 -10.25 -3.93 2.37
C GLU A 84 -10.97 -3.65 3.69
N PHE A 85 -10.73 -2.46 4.23
CA PHE A 85 -11.28 -2.03 5.50
C PHE A 85 -11.77 -0.60 5.42
N GLU A 86 -12.76 -0.26 6.24
CA GLU A 86 -13.13 1.13 6.45
C GLU A 86 -12.30 1.68 7.61
N VAL A 87 -11.83 2.91 7.46
CA VAL A 87 -11.18 3.61 8.57
C VAL A 87 -12.29 4.15 9.47
N THR A 88 -12.44 3.54 10.64
CA THR A 88 -13.49 3.94 11.58
C THR A 88 -12.98 4.92 12.62
N TYR A 89 -11.68 5.02 12.78
CA TYR A 89 -11.05 5.98 13.70
C TYR A 89 -9.60 6.16 13.30
N ALA A 90 -9.10 7.39 13.35
CA ALA A 90 -7.69 7.66 13.09
C ALA A 90 -7.22 8.80 13.98
N GLU A 91 -6.06 8.61 14.59
CA GLU A 91 -5.36 9.63 15.34
C GLU A 91 -3.87 9.48 15.05
N LEU A 92 -3.32 10.39 14.25
CA LEU A 92 -1.94 10.30 13.80
C LEU A 92 -1.08 11.25 14.60
N GLY A 93 -0.02 10.72 15.19
CA GLY A 93 0.97 11.51 15.87
C GLY A 93 1.79 12.32 14.87
N ARG A 94 2.39 13.39 15.37
CA ARG A 94 3.20 14.31 14.57
C ARG A 94 4.35 13.60 13.85
N ARG A 95 5.02 12.69 14.53
CA ARG A 95 6.16 11.95 13.95
C ARG A 95 5.77 11.11 12.75
N LEU A 96 4.62 10.44 12.87
CA LEU A 96 4.13 9.61 11.77
C LEU A 96 3.82 10.46 10.54
N ALA A 97 3.20 11.61 10.75
CA ALA A 97 2.89 12.54 9.65
C ALA A 97 4.16 13.08 8.99
N GLU A 98 5.24 13.25 9.75
CA GLU A 98 6.50 13.78 9.24
C GLU A 98 7.31 12.77 8.42
N LEU A 99 7.00 11.48 8.51
CA LEU A 99 7.72 10.45 7.75
C LEU A 99 7.63 10.62 6.25
N SER A 100 6.59 11.29 5.76
CA SER A 100 6.36 11.48 4.34
C SER A 100 7.07 12.70 3.75
N ARG A 101 7.81 13.43 4.56
CA ARG A 101 8.48 14.67 4.14
C ARG A 101 9.94 14.46 3.80
#